data_8e1ec387905c9551bcf6efd2fd1a3381
#
_entry.id   8e1ec387905c9551bcf6efd2fd1a3381
#
_cell.length_a   1.000
_cell.length_b   1.000
_cell.length_c   1.000
_cell.angle_alpha   90.00
_cell.angle_beta   90.00
_cell.angle_gamma   90.00
#
_symmetry.space_group_name_H-M   'P 1'
#
loop_
_entity.id
_entity.type
_entity.pdbx_description
1 polymer ?
#
loop_
_entity_poly.entity_id
_entity_poly.type
_entity_poly.pdbx_seq_one_letter_code
_entity_poly.pdbx_strand_id
1 'polypeptide(L)'
;MKLYVFNGRKLLVCLLLLAAACLLIFLPVYREELAAVFAAKREIPVYSVDTEENLTALTFDCAWGADDIPQILDXLKEADVKATFFMVGQWAEKNPEMVRAMAMEGHDTANHSYSHFRMGSLDREMQSSEIKKCGDVIEKLSGRKCDLFRAPYGDYNNSLLQEARKLGYYTIQWDVDSLDWKPGISRDEIKQRIRSKVRKGSIILFHNDTPHTAKLLPEIIEELQSGGYKLVPVSQLILREDYIIDHEGRQKKNT
;
A
#
# COMPACT_ATOMS: atom_id res chain seq x y z
N MET A 1 30.11 -46.72 52.94
CA MET A 1 29.32 -45.94 51.97
C MET A 1 29.18 -44.52 52.51
N LYS A 2 29.84 -43.52 51.89
CA LYS A 2 29.75 -42.12 52.33
C LYS A 2 28.50 -41.49 51.73
N LEU A 3 27.53 -41.14 52.54
CA LEU A 3 26.31 -40.42 52.10
C LEU A 3 26.66 -38.94 51.95
N TYR A 4 26.60 -38.46 50.70
CA TYR A 4 26.74 -37.04 50.41
C TYR A 4 25.36 -36.36 50.58
N VAL A 5 25.19 -35.62 51.67
CA VAL A 5 23.97 -34.83 51.89
C VAL A 5 24.08 -33.53 51.11
N PHE A 6 23.33 -33.42 50.04
CA PHE A 6 23.26 -32.19 49.24
C PHE A 6 22.52 -31.09 50.03
N ASN A 7 23.19 -29.99 50.24
CA ASN A 7 22.56 -28.82 50.86
C ASN A 7 21.80 -28.04 49.78
N GLY A 8 20.47 -28.10 49.81
CA GLY A 8 19.59 -27.48 48.82
C GLY A 8 19.83 -25.98 48.62
N ARG A 9 20.24 -25.26 49.68
CA ARG A 9 20.56 -23.83 49.57
C ARG A 9 21.82 -23.60 48.74
N LYS A 10 22.83 -24.46 48.90
CA LYS A 10 24.07 -24.36 48.09
C LYS A 10 23.79 -24.68 46.62
N LEU A 11 22.94 -25.66 46.34
CA LEU A 11 22.52 -26.00 44.98
C LEU A 11 21.78 -24.82 44.33
N LEU A 12 20.86 -24.19 45.06
CA LEU A 12 20.10 -23.03 44.58
C LEU A 12 21.05 -21.86 44.26
N VAL A 13 22.00 -21.56 45.11
CA VAL A 13 22.99 -20.51 44.90
C VAL A 13 23.83 -20.81 43.63
N CYS A 14 24.28 -22.05 43.46
CA CYS A 14 25.04 -22.45 42.26
C CYS A 14 24.20 -22.29 40.99
N LEU A 15 22.92 -22.66 41.01
CA LEU A 15 22.04 -22.48 39.86
C LEU A 15 21.81 -20.99 39.51
N LEU A 16 21.65 -20.15 40.54
CA LEU A 16 21.52 -18.70 40.33
C LEU A 16 22.80 -18.06 39.76
N LEU A 17 23.96 -18.49 40.24
CA LEU A 17 25.25 -18.02 39.73
C LEU A 17 25.45 -18.48 38.28
N LEU A 18 25.06 -19.71 37.95
CA LEU A 18 25.13 -20.24 36.59
C LEU A 18 24.20 -19.48 35.65
N ALA A 19 22.95 -19.20 36.09
CA ALA A 19 22.01 -18.39 35.33
C ALA A 19 22.52 -16.98 35.10
N ALA A 20 23.12 -16.36 36.14
CA ALA A 20 23.71 -15.02 36.01
C ALA A 20 24.89 -15.02 35.06
N ALA A 21 25.75 -16.04 35.11
CA ALA A 21 26.88 -16.19 34.19
C ALA A 21 26.41 -16.37 32.75
N CYS A 22 25.38 -17.21 32.53
CA CYS A 22 24.75 -17.37 31.20
C CYS A 22 24.18 -16.05 30.70
N LEU A 23 23.49 -15.31 31.54
CA LEU A 23 22.93 -14.00 31.20
C LEU A 23 24.06 -13.02 30.79
N LEU A 24 25.14 -12.97 31.55
CA LEU A 24 26.30 -12.09 31.27
C LEU A 24 27.00 -12.47 29.96
N ILE A 25 27.02 -13.74 29.58
CA ILE A 25 27.64 -14.22 28.34
C ILE A 25 26.72 -13.95 27.13
N PHE A 26 25.42 -14.22 27.28
CA PHE A 26 24.50 -14.15 26.16
C PHE A 26 23.89 -12.75 25.93
N LEU A 27 23.76 -11.91 26.98
CA LEU A 27 23.25 -10.56 26.83
C LEU A 27 24.02 -9.71 25.79
N PRO A 28 25.36 -9.68 25.81
CA PRO A 28 26.09 -8.93 24.79
C PRO A 28 25.88 -9.43 23.38
N VAL A 29 25.76 -10.75 23.20
CA VAL A 29 25.55 -11.36 21.88
C VAL A 29 24.21 -10.93 21.27
N TYR A 30 23.16 -10.91 22.09
CA TYR A 30 21.83 -10.53 21.63
C TYR A 30 21.57 -9.02 21.65
N ARG A 31 22.43 -8.25 22.36
CA ARG A 31 22.26 -6.79 22.52
C ARG A 31 22.29 -6.06 21.17
N GLU A 32 23.21 -6.44 20.28
CA GLU A 32 23.33 -5.82 18.96
C GLU A 32 22.12 -6.14 18.08
N GLU A 33 21.65 -7.39 18.10
CA GLU A 33 20.46 -7.80 17.35
C GLU A 33 19.20 -7.09 17.89
N LEU A 34 19.03 -7.04 19.20
CA LEU A 34 17.92 -6.32 19.84
C LEU A 34 18.00 -4.82 19.53
N ALA A 35 19.17 -4.22 19.64
CA ALA A 35 19.39 -2.80 19.33
C ALA A 35 19.05 -2.53 17.84
N ALA A 36 19.42 -3.42 16.93
CA ALA A 36 19.08 -3.29 15.50
C ALA A 36 17.58 -3.38 15.27
N VAL A 37 16.89 -4.28 15.97
CA VAL A 37 15.42 -4.41 15.89
C VAL A 37 14.72 -3.14 16.41
N PHE A 38 15.20 -2.59 17.55
CA PHE A 38 14.63 -1.36 18.13
C PHE A 38 15.05 -0.09 17.37
N ALA A 39 16.16 -0.12 16.66
CA ALA A 39 16.67 1.01 15.87
C ALA A 39 16.17 1.01 14.42
N ALA A 40 15.51 -0.05 13.98
CA ALA A 40 14.98 -0.13 12.61
C ALA A 40 13.92 0.96 12.42
N LYS A 41 14.31 2.06 11.81
CA LYS A 41 13.38 3.16 11.47
C LYS A 41 12.24 2.59 10.64
N ARG A 42 11.00 2.86 11.05
CA ARG A 42 9.82 2.46 10.29
C ARG A 42 9.86 3.11 8.91
N GLU A 43 9.90 2.30 7.88
CA GLU A 43 9.76 2.75 6.51
C GLU A 43 8.28 3.01 6.23
N ILE A 44 7.99 4.04 5.43
CA ILE A 44 6.63 4.50 5.17
C ILE A 44 6.48 4.62 3.64
N PRO A 45 5.40 4.09 3.05
CA PRO A 45 5.11 4.27 1.63
C PRO A 45 4.55 5.67 1.33
N VAL A 46 4.32 5.98 0.07
CA VAL A 46 3.76 7.27 -0.36
C VAL A 46 2.25 7.29 -0.09
N TYR A 47 1.81 8.22 0.77
CA TYR A 47 0.39 8.47 1.05
C TYR A 47 -0.13 9.70 0.30
N SER A 48 0.74 10.67 0.05
CA SER A 48 0.44 11.90 -0.68
C SER A 48 1.76 12.54 -1.15
N VAL A 49 1.66 13.59 -1.96
CA VAL A 49 2.83 14.30 -2.50
C VAL A 49 2.78 15.77 -2.10
N ASP A 50 3.91 16.33 -1.73
CA ASP A 50 4.05 17.78 -1.48
C ASP A 50 4.27 18.48 -2.83
N THR A 51 3.26 19.20 -3.27
CA THR A 51 3.28 19.90 -4.57
C THR A 51 2.61 21.27 -4.46
N GLU A 52 3.13 22.25 -5.19
CA GLU A 52 2.53 23.59 -5.30
C GLU A 52 1.35 23.59 -6.28
N GLU A 53 1.31 22.63 -7.20
CA GLU A 53 0.23 22.49 -8.16
C GLU A 53 -1.02 21.89 -7.51
N ASN A 54 -2.20 22.25 -7.98
CA ASN A 54 -3.47 21.70 -7.50
C ASN A 54 -3.73 20.31 -8.11
N LEU A 55 -2.79 19.36 -7.90
CA LEU A 55 -2.91 18.00 -8.42
C LEU A 55 -3.51 17.09 -7.36
N THR A 56 -4.31 16.11 -7.78
CA THR A 56 -4.77 14.98 -6.94
C THR A 56 -4.98 13.75 -7.82
N ALA A 57 -4.91 12.56 -7.23
CA ALA A 57 -5.06 11.31 -7.97
C ALA A 57 -6.28 10.53 -7.48
N LEU A 58 -7.10 10.08 -8.43
CA LEU A 58 -8.16 9.10 -8.17
C LEU A 58 -7.56 7.71 -8.36
N THR A 59 -7.74 6.83 -7.37
CA THR A 59 -7.22 5.46 -7.42
C THR A 59 -8.33 4.46 -7.07
N PHE A 60 -8.31 3.32 -7.76
CA PHE A 60 -9.31 2.26 -7.60
C PHE A 60 -8.59 0.95 -7.28
N ASP A 61 -8.94 0.31 -6.15
CA ASP A 61 -8.45 -1.03 -5.83
C ASP A 61 -9.46 -2.04 -6.39
N CYS A 62 -9.00 -2.92 -7.29
CA CYS A 62 -9.83 -3.88 -8.04
C CYS A 62 -9.52 -5.31 -7.59
N ALA A 63 -10.43 -5.89 -6.80
CA ALA A 63 -10.23 -7.20 -6.18
C ALA A 63 -11.42 -8.16 -6.36
N TRP A 64 -12.64 -7.64 -6.58
CA TRP A 64 -13.86 -8.46 -6.65
C TRP A 64 -14.48 -8.38 -8.05
N GLY A 65 -15.78 -8.12 -8.17
CA GLY A 65 -16.48 -8.05 -9.45
C GLY A 65 -15.82 -7.10 -10.48
N ALA A 66 -16.38 -7.04 -11.68
CA ALA A 66 -15.87 -6.13 -12.72
C ALA A 66 -17.01 -5.43 -13.48
N ASP A 67 -18.26 -5.65 -13.07
CA ASP A 67 -19.44 -5.22 -13.82
C ASP A 67 -19.56 -3.70 -13.89
N ASP A 68 -19.00 -2.98 -12.92
CA ASP A 68 -19.03 -1.52 -12.86
C ASP A 68 -17.82 -0.84 -13.54
N ILE A 69 -16.79 -1.60 -13.92
CA ILE A 69 -15.58 -1.06 -14.55
C ILE A 69 -15.90 -0.30 -15.85
N PRO A 70 -16.73 -0.84 -16.77
CA PRO A 70 -17.07 -0.06 -17.97
C PRO A 70 -17.68 1.30 -17.66
N GLN A 71 -18.58 1.36 -16.66
CA GLN A 71 -19.19 2.63 -16.25
C GLN A 71 -18.14 3.59 -15.64
N ILE A 72 -17.21 3.08 -14.84
CA ILE A 72 -16.10 3.89 -14.26
C ILE A 72 -15.23 4.46 -15.39
N LEU A 73 -14.87 3.64 -16.37
CA LEU A 73 -14.05 4.08 -17.50
C LEU A 73 -14.78 5.14 -18.34
N ASP A 74 -16.06 4.93 -18.63
CA ASP A 74 -16.88 5.92 -19.35
C ASP A 74 -16.86 7.28 -18.62
N UNK A 75 -16.95 7.31 -17.20
CA UNK A 75 -16.95 8.36 -16.52
C UNK A 75 -15.84 9.05 -16.61
N LEU A 76 -14.69 8.47 -16.46
CA LEU A 76 -13.34 9.06 -16.55
C LEU A 76 -13.05 9.64 -17.94
N LYS A 77 -13.43 8.92 -18.96
CA LYS A 77 -13.28 9.34 -20.36
C LYS A 77 -14.09 10.60 -20.68
N GLU A 78 -15.35 10.67 -20.26
CA GLU A 78 -16.23 11.85 -20.48
C GLU A 78 -15.67 13.10 -19.80
N ALA A 79 -15.03 12.92 -18.64
CA ALA A 79 -14.41 14.00 -17.87
C ALA A 79 -12.97 14.32 -18.31
N ASP A 80 -12.42 13.58 -19.26
CA ASP A 80 -11.00 13.64 -19.69
C ASP A 80 -10.03 13.47 -18.51
N VAL A 81 -10.33 12.50 -17.63
CA VAL A 81 -9.54 12.21 -16.43
C VAL A 81 -8.83 10.87 -16.58
N LYS A 82 -7.55 10.83 -16.20
CA LYS A 82 -6.81 9.55 -16.09
C LYS A 82 -6.63 9.21 -14.62
N ALA A 83 -6.84 7.94 -14.28
CA ALA A 83 -6.80 7.43 -12.91
C ALA A 83 -5.78 6.28 -12.81
N THR A 84 -5.62 5.72 -11.60
CA THR A 84 -4.74 4.56 -11.36
C THR A 84 -5.58 3.41 -10.82
N PHE A 85 -5.48 2.25 -11.45
CA PHE A 85 -6.18 1.03 -11.05
C PHE A 85 -5.16 0.05 -10.46
N PHE A 86 -5.27 -0.22 -9.16
CA PHE A 86 -4.46 -1.22 -8.44
C PHE A 86 -5.23 -2.54 -8.48
N MET A 87 -4.76 -3.47 -9.30
CA MET A 87 -5.48 -4.71 -9.61
C MET A 87 -4.84 -5.90 -8.93
N VAL A 88 -5.65 -6.74 -8.32
CA VAL A 88 -5.24 -8.06 -7.84
C VAL A 88 -4.93 -8.94 -9.06
N GLY A 89 -3.81 -9.67 -9.05
CA GLY A 89 -3.38 -10.48 -10.19
C GLY A 89 -4.42 -11.51 -10.62
N GLN A 90 -5.01 -12.21 -9.64
CA GLN A 90 -6.10 -13.17 -9.92
C GLN A 90 -7.32 -12.49 -10.55
N TRP A 91 -7.64 -11.26 -10.13
CA TRP A 91 -8.71 -10.46 -10.72
C TRP A 91 -8.36 -10.07 -12.18
N ALA A 92 -7.13 -9.66 -12.40
CA ALA A 92 -6.65 -9.28 -13.74
C ALA A 92 -6.71 -10.46 -14.73
N GLU A 93 -6.34 -11.66 -14.26
CA GLU A 93 -6.45 -12.88 -15.09
C GLU A 93 -7.91 -13.23 -15.46
N LYS A 94 -8.85 -12.96 -14.55
CA LYS A 94 -10.27 -13.21 -14.79
C LYS A 94 -10.91 -12.14 -15.69
N ASN A 95 -10.35 -10.93 -15.72
CA ASN A 95 -10.92 -9.78 -16.42
C ASN A 95 -9.90 -9.13 -17.37
N PRO A 96 -9.29 -9.90 -18.27
CA PRO A 96 -8.19 -9.38 -19.10
C PRO A 96 -8.61 -8.24 -20.04
N GLU A 97 -9.87 -8.22 -20.49
CA GLU A 97 -10.40 -7.15 -21.33
C GLU A 97 -10.51 -5.82 -20.56
N MET A 98 -10.80 -5.86 -19.27
CA MET A 98 -10.84 -4.65 -18.45
C MET A 98 -9.42 -4.06 -18.28
N VAL A 99 -8.42 -4.91 -18.04
CA VAL A 99 -7.02 -4.46 -17.95
C VAL A 99 -6.57 -3.79 -19.26
N ARG A 100 -6.92 -4.41 -20.40
CA ARG A 100 -6.59 -3.84 -21.73
C ARG A 100 -7.31 -2.51 -21.95
N ALA A 101 -8.59 -2.41 -21.57
CA ALA A 101 -9.36 -1.17 -21.72
C ALA A 101 -8.73 -0.04 -20.90
N MET A 102 -8.41 -0.29 -19.62
CA MET A 102 -7.72 0.67 -18.75
C MET A 102 -6.42 1.18 -19.38
N ALA A 103 -5.59 0.25 -19.88
CA ALA A 103 -4.32 0.58 -20.52
C ALA A 103 -4.52 1.37 -21.82
N MET A 104 -5.45 0.95 -22.68
CA MET A 104 -5.73 1.63 -23.96
C MET A 104 -6.25 3.05 -23.75
N GLU A 105 -7.01 3.28 -22.69
CA GLU A 105 -7.53 4.60 -22.34
C GLU A 105 -6.51 5.48 -21.60
N GLY A 106 -5.31 4.96 -21.33
CA GLY A 106 -4.22 5.75 -20.76
C GLY A 106 -4.20 5.85 -19.25
N HIS A 107 -4.94 4.99 -18.56
CA HIS A 107 -4.88 4.88 -17.10
C HIS A 107 -3.63 4.12 -16.66
N ASP A 108 -3.18 4.34 -15.42
CA ASP A 108 -2.14 3.49 -14.80
C ASP A 108 -2.75 2.12 -14.47
N THR A 109 -2.05 1.07 -14.88
CA THR A 109 -2.34 -0.32 -14.52
C THR A 109 -1.32 -0.74 -13.46
N ALA A 110 -1.76 -0.89 -12.21
CA ALA A 110 -0.91 -1.00 -11.04
C ALA A 110 -1.18 -2.29 -10.26
N ASN A 111 -0.21 -2.67 -9.44
CA ASN A 111 -0.10 -3.97 -8.76
C ASN A 111 -0.75 -3.92 -7.37
N HIS A 112 -1.68 -4.85 -7.07
CA HIS A 112 -2.33 -5.01 -5.76
C HIS A 112 -2.11 -6.40 -5.16
N SER A 113 -0.92 -6.98 -5.33
CA SER A 113 -0.52 -8.36 -5.06
C SER A 113 -1.27 -9.36 -5.96
N TYR A 114 -0.82 -10.60 -5.98
CA TYR A 114 -1.45 -11.61 -6.84
C TYR A 114 -2.72 -12.21 -6.21
N SER A 115 -2.67 -12.53 -4.89
CA SER A 115 -3.74 -13.27 -4.19
C SER A 115 -4.50 -12.45 -3.15
N HIS A 116 -4.22 -11.14 -3.01
CA HIS A 116 -4.86 -10.25 -2.06
C HIS A 116 -4.64 -10.67 -0.59
N PHE A 117 -3.46 -11.19 -0.25
CA PHE A 117 -3.11 -11.55 1.13
C PHE A 117 -2.78 -10.31 1.97
N ARG A 118 -2.86 -10.46 3.32
CA ARG A 118 -2.25 -9.49 4.25
C ARG A 118 -0.73 -9.61 4.13
N MET A 119 -0.15 -8.73 3.34
CA MET A 119 1.25 -8.82 2.90
C MET A 119 2.25 -8.63 4.05
N GLY A 120 1.87 -7.88 5.09
CA GLY A 120 2.73 -7.65 6.25
C GLY A 120 2.98 -8.91 7.09
N SER A 121 2.11 -9.93 6.95
CA SER A 121 2.25 -11.19 7.69
C SER A 121 3.03 -12.27 6.93
N LEU A 122 3.35 -12.02 5.65
CA LEU A 122 4.08 -12.99 4.80
C LEU A 122 5.59 -12.84 5.00
N ASP A 123 6.33 -13.93 4.76
CA ASP A 123 7.78 -13.86 4.68
C ASP A 123 8.25 -13.17 3.38
N ARG A 124 9.52 -12.82 3.30
CA ARG A 124 10.10 -12.05 2.19
C ARG A 124 9.94 -12.76 0.83
N GLU A 125 10.09 -14.06 0.79
CA GLU A 125 9.97 -14.86 -0.43
C GLU A 125 8.53 -14.79 -0.97
N MET A 126 7.55 -14.98 -0.10
CA MET A 126 6.14 -14.85 -0.46
C MET A 126 5.78 -13.42 -0.85
N GLN A 127 6.27 -12.40 -0.11
CA GLN A 127 6.07 -10.99 -0.46
C GLN A 127 6.56 -10.71 -1.90
N SER A 128 7.78 -11.12 -2.20
CA SER A 128 8.41 -10.94 -3.51
C SER A 128 7.64 -11.68 -4.62
N SER A 129 7.25 -12.93 -4.34
CA SER A 129 6.49 -13.77 -5.29
C SER A 129 5.12 -13.15 -5.63
N GLU A 130 4.38 -12.69 -4.63
CA GLU A 130 3.07 -12.05 -4.80
C GLU A 130 3.16 -10.78 -5.67
N ILE A 131 4.17 -9.94 -5.40
CA ILE A 131 4.38 -8.71 -6.17
C ILE A 131 4.78 -9.06 -7.61
N LYS A 132 5.79 -9.93 -7.78
CA LYS A 132 6.33 -10.28 -9.09
C LYS A 132 5.26 -10.92 -9.96
N LYS A 133 4.57 -11.94 -9.44
CA LYS A 133 3.54 -12.68 -10.19
C LYS A 133 2.41 -11.75 -10.67
N CYS A 134 1.96 -10.84 -9.81
CA CYS A 134 0.94 -9.85 -10.18
C CYS A 134 1.46 -8.91 -11.28
N GLY A 135 2.67 -8.39 -11.11
CA GLY A 135 3.28 -7.50 -12.11
C GLY A 135 3.40 -8.16 -13.49
N ASP A 136 3.90 -9.40 -13.52
CA ASP A 136 4.04 -10.19 -14.77
C ASP A 136 2.68 -10.33 -15.50
N VAL A 137 1.60 -10.58 -14.75
CA VAL A 137 0.23 -10.66 -15.30
C VAL A 137 -0.21 -9.32 -15.87
N ILE A 138 -0.07 -8.24 -15.09
CA ILE A 138 -0.51 -6.90 -15.48
C ILE A 138 0.26 -6.42 -16.73
N GLU A 139 1.59 -6.56 -16.72
CA GLU A 139 2.44 -6.14 -17.84
C GLU A 139 2.10 -6.91 -19.12
N LYS A 140 1.87 -8.22 -19.01
CA LYS A 140 1.46 -9.07 -20.14
C LYS A 140 0.13 -8.62 -20.72
N LEU A 141 -0.84 -8.24 -19.87
CA LEU A 141 -2.19 -7.87 -20.32
C LEU A 141 -2.26 -6.43 -20.84
N SER A 142 -1.60 -5.50 -20.16
CA SER A 142 -1.63 -4.06 -20.48
C SER A 142 -0.65 -3.66 -21.59
N GLY A 143 0.42 -4.44 -21.77
CA GLY A 143 1.54 -4.07 -22.65
C GLY A 143 2.38 -2.91 -22.11
N ARG A 144 2.24 -2.56 -20.84
CA ARG A 144 2.91 -1.43 -20.20
C ARG A 144 3.65 -1.88 -18.94
N LYS A 145 4.72 -1.17 -18.59
CA LYS A 145 5.45 -1.41 -17.35
C LYS A 145 4.54 -1.14 -16.14
N CYS A 146 4.60 -2.03 -15.17
CA CYS A 146 3.88 -1.93 -13.91
C CYS A 146 4.89 -1.65 -12.78
N ASP A 147 5.00 -0.41 -12.34
CA ASP A 147 5.97 -0.01 -11.30
C ASP A 147 5.33 0.66 -10.07
N LEU A 148 4.00 0.63 -9.97
CA LEU A 148 3.26 1.08 -8.80
C LEU A 148 2.67 -0.13 -8.08
N PHE A 149 2.85 -0.20 -6.77
CA PHE A 149 2.34 -1.29 -5.93
C PHE A 149 1.57 -0.72 -4.74
N ARG A 150 0.45 -1.34 -4.41
CA ARG A 150 -0.32 -1.05 -3.19
C ARG A 150 -0.55 -2.36 -2.44
N ALA A 151 -0.21 -2.37 -1.15
CA ALA A 151 -0.44 -3.54 -0.30
C ALA A 151 -1.93 -3.66 0.04
N PRO A 152 -2.55 -4.84 -0.14
CA PRO A 152 -3.94 -5.06 0.28
C PRO A 152 -4.17 -4.68 1.74
N TYR A 153 -5.35 -4.11 2.01
CA TYR A 153 -5.76 -3.66 3.37
C TYR A 153 -4.87 -2.55 3.95
N GLY A 154 -3.94 -1.97 3.18
CA GLY A 154 -2.93 -1.08 3.73
C GLY A 154 -1.95 -1.80 4.67
N ASP A 155 -1.86 -3.12 4.58
CA ASP A 155 -1.07 -3.97 5.48
C ASP A 155 0.36 -4.12 4.98
N TYR A 156 1.31 -3.42 5.61
CA TYR A 156 2.72 -3.41 5.21
C TYR A 156 3.66 -3.39 6.42
N ASN A 157 4.88 -3.81 6.18
CA ASN A 157 6.01 -3.73 7.11
C ASN A 157 7.27 -3.34 6.31
N ASN A 158 8.38 -3.12 7.03
CA ASN A 158 9.65 -2.73 6.39
C ASN A 158 10.11 -3.76 5.34
N SER A 159 9.94 -5.08 5.63
CA SER A 159 10.38 -6.11 4.69
C SER A 159 9.64 -6.00 3.36
N LEU A 160 8.33 -5.80 3.39
CA LEU A 160 7.51 -5.65 2.18
C LEU A 160 7.95 -4.43 1.35
N LEU A 161 8.18 -3.28 2.01
CA LEU A 161 8.61 -2.07 1.31
C LEU A 161 9.99 -2.27 0.65
N GLN A 162 10.89 -2.99 1.32
CA GLN A 162 12.21 -3.32 0.79
C GLN A 162 12.11 -4.27 -0.41
N GLU A 163 11.27 -5.31 -0.33
CA GLU A 163 11.08 -6.25 -1.44
C GLU A 163 10.42 -5.55 -2.65
N ALA A 164 9.39 -4.72 -2.43
CA ALA A 164 8.78 -3.93 -3.49
C ALA A 164 9.81 -3.02 -4.19
N ARG A 165 10.65 -2.33 -3.40
CA ARG A 165 11.71 -1.45 -3.92
C ARG A 165 12.75 -2.23 -4.74
N LYS A 166 13.19 -3.40 -4.26
CA LYS A 166 14.13 -4.28 -4.99
C LYS A 166 13.58 -4.71 -6.35
N LEU A 167 12.26 -4.90 -6.43
CA LEU A 167 11.57 -5.26 -7.67
C LEU A 167 11.27 -4.04 -8.56
N GLY A 168 11.66 -2.84 -8.14
CA GLY A 168 11.49 -1.61 -8.91
C GLY A 168 10.13 -0.92 -8.73
N TYR A 169 9.40 -1.25 -7.66
CA TYR A 169 8.08 -0.68 -7.39
C TYR A 169 8.15 0.51 -6.41
N TYR A 170 7.33 1.51 -6.69
CA TYR A 170 6.95 2.56 -5.74
C TYR A 170 5.73 2.06 -4.96
N THR A 171 5.83 2.01 -3.63
CA THR A 171 4.70 1.58 -2.79
C THR A 171 3.82 2.78 -2.46
N ILE A 172 2.55 2.67 -2.86
CA ILE A 172 1.56 3.75 -2.81
C ILE A 172 0.45 3.37 -1.82
N GLN A 173 0.10 4.30 -0.96
CA GLN A 173 -1.07 4.22 -0.07
C GLN A 173 -2.05 5.34 -0.47
N TRP A 174 -2.77 5.93 0.49
CA TRP A 174 -3.75 7.00 0.28
C TRP A 174 -3.84 7.87 1.53
N ASP A 175 -4.06 9.15 1.36
CA ASP A 175 -4.37 10.04 2.48
C ASP A 175 -5.87 10.35 2.57
N VAL A 176 -6.63 10.08 1.51
CA VAL A 176 -8.10 10.25 1.49
C VAL A 176 -8.77 8.91 1.20
N ASP A 177 -9.36 8.30 2.23
CA ASP A 177 -10.16 7.07 2.12
C ASP A 177 -11.64 7.44 1.95
N SER A 178 -12.23 7.10 0.83
CA SER A 178 -13.66 7.33 0.56
C SER A 178 -14.56 6.51 1.51
N LEU A 179 -14.08 5.33 1.94
CA LEU A 179 -14.84 4.30 2.66
C LEU A 179 -16.02 3.74 1.85
N ASP A 180 -15.97 3.83 0.53
CA ASP A 180 -17.04 3.40 -0.39
C ASP A 180 -17.43 1.93 -0.22
N TRP A 181 -16.52 1.12 0.31
CA TRP A 181 -16.70 -0.30 0.62
C TRP A 181 -17.49 -0.55 1.90
N LYS A 182 -17.65 0.47 2.76
CA LYS A 182 -18.22 0.30 4.10
C LYS A 182 -19.74 0.06 4.03
N PRO A 183 -20.26 -1.04 4.62
CA PRO A 183 -21.70 -1.27 4.61
C PRO A 183 -22.46 -0.11 5.25
N GLY A 184 -23.51 0.34 4.57
CA GLY A 184 -24.42 1.39 5.07
C GLY A 184 -23.90 2.81 4.92
N ILE A 185 -22.72 3.03 4.34
CA ILE A 185 -22.25 4.39 4.06
C ILE A 185 -23.15 5.03 2.99
N SER A 186 -23.47 6.28 3.18
CA SER A 186 -24.28 7.05 2.20
C SER A 186 -23.39 7.77 1.19
N ARG A 187 -23.97 8.14 0.05
CA ARG A 187 -23.29 8.94 -0.98
C ARG A 187 -22.79 10.27 -0.43
N ASP A 188 -23.59 10.92 0.41
CA ASP A 188 -23.24 12.21 1.01
C ASP A 188 -22.05 12.08 1.99
N GLU A 189 -22.00 11.00 2.77
CA GLU A 189 -20.84 10.74 3.63
C GLU A 189 -19.56 10.55 2.83
N ILE A 190 -19.63 9.83 1.71
CA ILE A 190 -18.47 9.64 0.80
C ILE A 190 -18.00 11.01 0.29
N LYS A 191 -18.90 11.83 -0.26
CA LYS A 191 -18.58 13.18 -0.76
C LYS A 191 -17.99 14.06 0.32
N GLN A 192 -18.61 14.08 1.51
CA GLN A 192 -18.15 14.89 2.64
C GLN A 192 -16.73 14.48 3.09
N ARG A 193 -16.46 13.18 3.13
CA ARG A 193 -15.11 12.67 3.49
C ARG A 193 -14.06 13.18 2.52
N ILE A 194 -14.33 13.07 1.23
CA ILE A 194 -13.39 13.53 0.19
C ILE A 194 -13.20 15.05 0.31
N ARG A 195 -14.29 15.81 0.31
CA ARG A 195 -14.30 17.27 0.39
C ARG A 195 -13.54 17.79 1.61
N SER A 196 -13.68 17.14 2.76
CA SER A 196 -13.08 17.60 4.02
C SER A 196 -11.60 17.27 4.15
N LYS A 197 -11.07 16.35 3.33
CA LYS A 197 -9.70 15.85 3.47
C LYS A 197 -8.79 16.14 2.28
N VAL A 198 -9.37 16.28 1.09
CA VAL A 198 -8.60 16.47 -0.14
C VAL A 198 -7.76 17.76 -0.04
N ARG A 199 -6.52 17.65 -0.49
CA ARG A 199 -5.56 18.76 -0.55
C ARG A 199 -4.64 18.53 -1.75
N LYS A 200 -3.80 19.48 -2.07
CA LYS A 200 -2.78 19.35 -3.12
C LYS A 200 -1.93 18.10 -2.85
N GLY A 201 -1.80 17.28 -3.84
CA GLY A 201 -1.01 16.04 -3.80
C GLY A 201 -1.72 14.86 -3.16
N SER A 202 -3.01 14.95 -2.86
CA SER A 202 -3.79 13.83 -2.28
C SER A 202 -3.90 12.65 -3.24
N ILE A 203 -3.90 11.46 -2.66
CA ILE A 203 -4.22 10.19 -3.33
C ILE A 203 -5.52 9.68 -2.70
N ILE A 204 -6.58 9.62 -3.51
CA ILE A 204 -7.94 9.25 -3.06
C ILE A 204 -8.20 7.78 -3.38
N LEU A 205 -8.57 7.00 -2.36
CA LEU A 205 -8.90 5.58 -2.50
C LEU A 205 -10.39 5.37 -2.76
N PHE A 206 -10.67 4.63 -3.80
CA PHE A 206 -11.96 4.00 -4.12
C PHE A 206 -11.76 2.51 -4.39
N HIS A 207 -12.86 1.79 -4.48
CA HIS A 207 -12.89 0.39 -4.90
C HIS A 207 -13.91 0.22 -6.02
N ASN A 208 -13.68 -0.76 -6.86
CA ASN A 208 -14.72 -1.23 -7.78
C ASN A 208 -15.69 -2.17 -7.02
N ASP A 209 -16.76 -2.55 -7.67
CA ASP A 209 -17.77 -3.47 -7.13
C ASP A 209 -18.37 -2.98 -5.81
N THR A 210 -18.60 -1.67 -5.70
CA THR A 210 -19.24 -1.04 -4.53
C THR A 210 -20.60 -0.43 -4.92
N PRO A 211 -21.53 -0.27 -3.95
CA PRO A 211 -22.88 0.22 -4.28
C PRO A 211 -22.92 1.63 -4.88
N HIS A 212 -21.90 2.45 -4.62
CA HIS A 212 -21.98 3.88 -4.88
C HIS A 212 -20.94 4.42 -5.87
N THR A 213 -19.75 3.85 -5.95
CA THR A 213 -18.57 4.46 -6.60
C THR A 213 -18.84 4.81 -8.07
N ALA A 214 -19.26 3.84 -8.88
CA ALA A 214 -19.50 4.09 -10.30
C ALA A 214 -20.56 5.19 -10.55
N LYS A 215 -21.60 5.23 -9.70
CA LYS A 215 -22.69 6.21 -9.84
C LYS A 215 -22.33 7.60 -9.31
N LEU A 216 -21.44 7.65 -8.31
CA LEU A 216 -21.06 8.89 -7.63
C LEU A 216 -19.86 9.58 -8.29
N LEU A 217 -19.08 8.84 -9.04
CA LEU A 217 -17.82 9.30 -9.63
C LEU A 217 -17.97 10.59 -10.45
N PRO A 218 -19.00 10.76 -11.29
CA PRO A 218 -19.16 12.03 -12.03
C PRO A 218 -19.29 13.25 -11.12
N GLU A 219 -20.09 13.14 -10.05
CA GLU A 219 -20.28 14.24 -9.07
C GLU A 219 -18.97 14.57 -8.36
N ILE A 220 -18.19 13.54 -7.99
CA ILE A 220 -16.89 13.72 -7.32
C ILE A 220 -15.88 14.42 -8.26
N ILE A 221 -15.81 13.98 -9.52
CA ILE A 221 -14.90 14.59 -10.52
C ILE A 221 -15.27 16.07 -10.71
N GLU A 222 -16.57 16.36 -10.91
CA GLU A 222 -17.06 17.72 -11.09
C GLU A 222 -16.73 18.60 -9.87
N GLU A 223 -16.95 18.10 -8.65
CA GLU A 223 -16.64 18.83 -7.41
C GLU A 223 -15.13 19.14 -7.29
N LEU A 224 -14.28 18.14 -7.58
CA LEU A 224 -12.82 18.33 -7.50
C LEU A 224 -12.32 19.32 -8.57
N GLN A 225 -12.79 19.18 -9.82
CA GLN A 225 -12.41 20.09 -10.92
C GLN A 225 -12.91 21.52 -10.65
N SER A 226 -14.14 21.67 -10.16
CA SER A 226 -14.71 22.97 -9.76
C SER A 226 -13.97 23.60 -8.58
N GLY A 227 -13.41 22.75 -7.70
CA GLY A 227 -12.52 23.15 -6.61
C GLY A 227 -11.10 23.53 -7.09
N GLY A 228 -10.85 23.47 -8.40
CA GLY A 228 -9.57 23.84 -9.00
C GLY A 228 -8.53 22.71 -9.04
N TYR A 229 -8.90 21.48 -8.69
CA TYR A 229 -7.96 20.35 -8.76
C TYR A 229 -7.87 19.81 -10.19
N LYS A 230 -6.65 19.56 -10.63
CA LYS A 230 -6.36 18.80 -11.84
C LYS A 230 -6.17 17.34 -11.42
N LEU A 231 -6.96 16.44 -12.00
CA LEU A 231 -6.92 15.00 -11.70
C LEU A 231 -5.90 14.33 -12.61
N VAL A 232 -4.90 13.66 -12.02
CA VAL A 232 -3.81 12.99 -12.75
C VAL A 232 -3.64 11.56 -12.21
N PRO A 233 -3.12 10.62 -13.01
CA PRO A 233 -2.78 9.30 -12.48
C PRO A 233 -1.59 9.40 -11.50
N VAL A 234 -1.44 8.42 -10.63
CA VAL A 234 -0.38 8.41 -9.61
C VAL A 234 1.01 8.52 -10.25
N SER A 235 1.20 7.88 -11.42
CA SER A 235 2.48 7.93 -12.16
C SER A 235 2.94 9.35 -12.50
N GLN A 236 1.99 10.29 -12.66
CA GLN A 236 2.25 11.71 -12.93
C GLN A 236 2.29 12.56 -11.66
N LEU A 237 1.76 12.05 -10.55
CA LEU A 237 1.73 12.78 -9.29
C LEU A 237 3.02 12.61 -8.49
N ILE A 238 3.55 11.36 -8.42
CA ILE A 238 4.68 11.04 -7.54
C ILE A 238 6.02 11.53 -8.10
N LEU A 239 6.93 11.82 -7.19
CA LEU A 239 8.33 12.12 -7.51
C LEU A 239 9.07 10.79 -7.71
N ARG A 240 9.84 10.70 -8.79
CA ARG A 240 10.57 9.47 -9.14
C ARG A 240 12.00 9.47 -8.60
N GLU A 241 12.58 10.66 -8.41
CA GLU A 241 13.97 10.86 -8.00
C GLU A 241 14.06 12.01 -6.99
N ASP A 242 15.13 12.08 -6.23
CA ASP A 242 15.49 13.17 -5.32
C ASP A 242 14.36 13.55 -4.36
N TYR A 243 13.81 12.53 -3.67
CA TYR A 243 12.73 12.75 -2.71
C TYR A 243 13.00 12.07 -1.36
N ILE A 244 12.30 12.58 -0.35
CA ILE A 244 12.16 11.93 0.95
C ILE A 244 10.66 11.68 1.21
N ILE A 245 10.37 10.77 2.12
CA ILE A 245 9.01 10.53 2.62
C ILE A 245 9.02 10.86 4.12
N ASP A 246 8.16 11.76 4.54
CA ASP A 246 8.09 12.18 5.94
C ASP A 246 7.28 11.17 6.79
N HIS A 247 7.12 11.48 8.06
CA HIS A 247 6.45 10.59 9.04
C HIS A 247 4.94 10.42 8.78
N GLU A 248 4.35 11.29 7.96
CA GLU A 248 2.95 11.18 7.53
C GLU A 248 2.80 10.46 6.18
N GLY A 249 3.90 10.05 5.57
CA GLY A 249 3.90 9.42 4.24
C GLY A 249 3.81 10.43 3.11
N ARG A 250 4.07 11.72 3.40
CA ARG A 250 4.06 12.75 2.36
C ARG A 250 5.41 12.78 1.66
N GLN A 251 5.40 12.54 0.35
CA GLN A 251 6.59 12.57 -0.49
C GLN A 251 6.98 14.01 -0.81
N LYS A 252 8.23 14.39 -0.57
CA LYS A 252 8.73 15.77 -0.72
C LYS A 252 10.05 15.76 -1.49
N LYS A 253 10.33 16.84 -2.21
CA LYS A 253 11.67 17.01 -2.81
C LYS A 253 12.73 17.01 -1.71
N ASN A 254 13.85 16.37 -1.99
CA ASN A 254 15.01 16.38 -1.10
C ASN A 254 15.77 17.70 -1.35
N THR A 255 15.52 18.71 -0.49
CA THR A 255 16.15 20.05 -0.61
C THR A 255 17.46 20.14 0.16
#